data_3ce7a3add7df0dce11d2212305f3600a
#
_entry.id   3ce7a3add7df0dce11d2212305f3600a
#
_cell.length_a   1.000
_cell.length_b   1.000
_cell.length_c   1.000
_cell.angle_alpha   90.00
_cell.angle_beta   90.00
_cell.angle_gamma   90.00
#
_symmetry.space_group_name_H-M   'P 1'
#
loop_
_entity.id
_entity.type
_entity.pdbx_description
1 polymer ?
#
loop_
_entity_poly.entity_id
_entity_poly.type
_entity_poly.pdbx_seq_one_letter_code
_entity_poly.pdbx_strand_id
1 'polypeptide(L)'
;MSYDIFSPIAPKMPKLGKGTHTLTLALSQTSAEMREPIAAMILPVMASLITGVRFKYSDNHFYEPCGQMGHLIGPSGIGKAQFTRLVEAVMRSFRQHDETEFQKLVDWQRQMKTKGANKEKPERPDVAFWYPPADMTNAAFIQNSMALEKLGGRTQFVNLPEVEMADRMFGGHRQVSQMVRNIYDQQRAGALRATAEGVTGNPVLRVNITFTSTPEVARQFYKKDLTNGFFGRIPFAYKERGERSGRIPRQGSYSDEFLTKLDACLLRLTNCKGSFTIRPLNKLADQLAEDMAKLGDMTDDDMLWDLSHRSIFSAWKKGAVLWVLNDQSWTKSIGEMVEWFCYYDLWSKVKVFGDMFGQGGMPTEQERQGGVKNMLENLPETFSEQQLEALRLSVGKDKDGTNRQLRVWKTRRFVTYSAQTGLYTKTEEYLTGMPASRKSRKPCSSD
;
A
#
# COMPACT_ATOMS: atom_id res chain seq x y z
N MET A 1 6.19 19.21 -4.54
CA MET A 1 7.37 18.85 -3.72
C MET A 1 7.98 17.61 -4.35
N SER A 2 9.25 17.58 -4.61
CA SER A 2 9.92 16.33 -4.97
C SER A 2 10.39 15.66 -3.68
N TYR A 3 10.04 14.41 -3.52
CA TYR A 3 10.53 13.57 -2.43
C TYR A 3 11.66 12.69 -2.98
N ASP A 4 12.72 12.56 -2.20
CA ASP A 4 13.82 11.64 -2.51
C ASP A 4 13.59 10.32 -1.80
N ILE A 5 13.36 9.25 -2.57
CA ILE A 5 13.12 7.90 -2.03
C ILE A 5 14.39 7.22 -1.51
N PHE A 6 15.55 7.74 -1.84
CA PHE A 6 16.86 7.25 -1.35
C PHE A 6 17.33 8.00 -0.10
N SER A 7 16.62 9.07 0.28
CA SER A 7 16.93 9.83 1.48
C SER A 7 16.96 8.92 2.73
N PRO A 8 17.94 9.13 3.63
CA PRO A 8 17.91 8.49 4.94
C PRO A 8 16.70 8.90 5.77
N ILE A 9 16.08 10.04 5.46
CA ILE A 9 14.93 10.61 6.18
C ILE A 9 13.65 10.34 5.41
N ALA A 10 12.61 9.88 6.11
CA ALA A 10 11.30 9.62 5.51
C ALA A 10 10.70 10.87 4.84
N PRO A 11 10.01 10.72 3.70
CA PRO A 11 9.22 11.79 3.09
C PRO A 11 8.25 12.38 4.10
N LYS A 12 8.39 13.67 4.40
CA LYS A 12 7.53 14.36 5.36
C LYS A 12 6.11 14.51 4.82
N MET A 13 5.12 14.11 5.62
CA MET A 13 3.72 14.26 5.27
C MET A 13 3.36 15.75 5.05
N PRO A 14 2.66 16.10 3.97
CA PRO A 14 2.19 17.47 3.76
C PRO A 14 1.23 17.89 4.87
N LYS A 15 1.10 19.21 5.05
CA LYS A 15 0.14 19.74 6.01
C LYS A 15 -1.28 19.36 5.60
N LEU A 16 -2.00 18.72 6.51
CA LEU A 16 -3.41 18.43 6.33
C LEU A 16 -4.20 19.75 6.31
N GLY A 17 -5.14 19.87 5.36
CA GLY A 17 -5.87 21.11 5.14
C GLY A 17 -7.29 20.86 4.61
N LYS A 18 -7.81 21.83 3.86
CA LYS A 18 -9.12 21.68 3.21
C LYS A 18 -9.15 20.43 2.33
N GLY A 19 -10.10 19.54 2.55
CA GLY A 19 -10.26 18.28 1.82
C GLY A 19 -9.67 17.06 2.52
N THR A 20 -8.97 17.23 3.65
CA THR A 20 -8.43 16.11 4.45
C THR A 20 -8.94 16.10 5.90
N HIS A 21 -10.11 16.68 6.15
CA HIS A 21 -10.67 16.85 7.51
C HIS A 21 -10.84 15.52 8.24
N THR A 22 -11.39 14.50 7.58
CA THR A 22 -11.59 13.19 8.20
C THR A 22 -10.25 12.56 8.60
N LEU A 23 -9.22 12.69 7.74
CA LEU A 23 -7.88 12.22 8.07
C LEU A 23 -7.28 13.03 9.22
N THR A 24 -7.46 14.34 9.23
CA THR A 24 -7.04 15.22 10.33
C THR A 24 -7.68 14.79 11.66
N LEU A 25 -8.99 14.54 11.65
CA LEU A 25 -9.71 14.06 12.83
C LEU A 25 -9.19 12.69 13.27
N ALA A 26 -9.07 11.72 12.36
CA ALA A 26 -8.60 10.37 12.66
C ALA A 26 -7.20 10.39 13.31
N LEU A 27 -6.32 11.28 12.86
CA LEU A 27 -4.96 11.40 13.37
C LEU A 27 -4.82 12.31 14.60
N SER A 28 -5.89 13.00 15.02
CA SER A 28 -5.82 13.98 16.12
C SER A 28 -5.42 13.36 17.45
N GLN A 29 -5.77 12.10 17.68
CA GLN A 29 -5.45 11.35 18.90
C GLN A 29 -4.22 10.43 18.74
N THR A 30 -3.51 10.56 17.61
CA THR A 30 -2.29 9.78 17.31
C THR A 30 -1.07 10.59 17.74
N SER A 31 -0.07 9.93 18.34
CA SER A 31 1.22 10.58 18.66
C SER A 31 1.88 11.14 17.40
N ALA A 32 2.61 12.24 17.53
CA ALA A 32 3.25 12.89 16.39
C ALA A 32 4.12 11.92 15.56
N GLU A 33 4.81 11.00 16.23
CA GLU A 33 5.70 10.02 15.63
C GLU A 33 4.97 8.96 14.78
N MET A 34 3.70 8.65 15.11
CA MET A 34 2.90 7.63 14.42
C MET A 34 1.92 8.22 13.40
N ARG A 35 1.83 9.54 13.26
CA ARG A 35 0.88 10.18 12.33
C ARG A 35 1.13 9.79 10.89
N GLU A 36 2.36 9.86 10.43
CA GLU A 36 2.75 9.54 9.05
C GLU A 36 2.47 8.08 8.67
N PRO A 37 3.01 7.08 9.41
CA PRO A 37 2.72 5.69 9.07
C PRO A 37 1.24 5.33 9.21
N ILE A 38 0.52 5.87 10.20
CA ILE A 38 -0.92 5.63 10.34
C ILE A 38 -1.72 6.32 9.23
N ALA A 39 -1.36 7.53 8.80
CA ALA A 39 -1.98 8.19 7.66
C ALA A 39 -1.87 7.35 6.38
N ALA A 40 -0.71 6.73 6.13
CA ALA A 40 -0.51 5.85 4.99
C ALA A 40 -1.35 4.57 5.06
N MET A 41 -1.69 4.10 6.27
CA MET A 41 -2.31 2.79 6.52
C MET A 41 -3.82 2.83 6.74
N ILE A 42 -4.38 3.97 7.16
CA ILE A 42 -5.80 4.00 7.58
C ILE A 42 -6.78 4.06 6.40
N LEU A 43 -6.35 4.51 5.22
CA LEU A 43 -7.24 4.63 4.07
C LEU A 43 -7.72 3.30 3.50
N PRO A 44 -6.91 2.21 3.41
CA PRO A 44 -7.42 0.87 3.12
C PRO A 44 -8.52 0.41 4.08
N VAL A 45 -8.41 0.76 5.35
CA VAL A 45 -9.43 0.47 6.37
C VAL A 45 -10.72 1.23 6.06
N MET A 46 -10.64 2.53 5.88
CA MET A 46 -11.78 3.40 5.53
C MET A 46 -12.43 3.00 4.20
N ALA A 47 -11.64 2.57 3.22
CA ALA A 47 -12.14 2.09 1.92
C ALA A 47 -13.10 0.91 2.03
N SER A 48 -12.98 0.09 3.08
CA SER A 48 -13.87 -1.06 3.32
C SER A 48 -15.32 -0.64 3.60
N LEU A 49 -15.54 0.60 4.03
CA LEU A 49 -16.88 1.16 4.25
C LEU A 49 -17.60 1.48 2.94
N ILE A 50 -16.89 1.56 1.82
CA ILE A 50 -17.46 1.91 0.52
C ILE A 50 -18.00 0.64 -0.15
N THR A 51 -19.22 0.70 -0.66
CA THR A 51 -19.87 -0.38 -1.41
C THR A 51 -20.67 0.19 -2.58
N GLY A 52 -20.59 -0.44 -3.75
CA GLY A 52 -21.34 0.00 -4.94
C GLY A 52 -20.78 1.28 -5.57
N VAL A 53 -19.48 1.50 -5.44
CA VAL A 53 -18.76 2.61 -6.08
C VAL A 53 -17.67 2.06 -6.99
N ARG A 54 -17.47 2.70 -8.12
CA ARG A 54 -16.36 2.41 -9.03
C ARG A 54 -15.71 3.70 -9.50
N PHE A 55 -14.40 3.66 -9.65
CA PHE A 55 -13.59 4.79 -10.11
C PHE A 55 -12.87 4.43 -11.41
N LYS A 56 -12.95 5.32 -12.39
CA LYS A 56 -12.24 5.16 -13.66
C LYS A 56 -10.79 5.61 -13.51
N TYR A 57 -9.86 4.72 -13.79
CA TYR A 57 -8.43 4.98 -13.79
C TYR A 57 -7.93 5.52 -15.16
N SER A 58 -6.69 5.95 -15.22
CA SER A 58 -6.03 6.43 -16.45
C SER A 58 -6.01 5.39 -17.58
N ASP A 59 -6.03 4.09 -17.26
CA ASP A 59 -6.13 2.99 -18.23
C ASP A 59 -7.55 2.77 -18.80
N ASN A 60 -8.50 3.64 -18.46
CA ASN A 60 -9.92 3.55 -18.82
C ASN A 60 -10.72 2.41 -18.18
N HIS A 61 -10.13 1.61 -17.28
CA HIS A 61 -10.86 0.64 -16.50
C HIS A 61 -11.51 1.25 -15.26
N PHE A 62 -12.60 0.61 -14.82
CA PHE A 62 -13.28 0.96 -13.57
C PHE A 62 -12.88 -0.02 -12.48
N TYR A 63 -12.37 0.52 -11.38
CA TYR A 63 -11.96 -0.24 -10.19
C TYR A 63 -12.88 0.06 -9.02
N GLU A 64 -13.24 -0.98 -8.27
CA GLU A 64 -13.90 -0.82 -6.97
C GLU A 64 -12.89 -0.34 -5.91
N PRO A 65 -13.33 0.31 -4.83
CA PRO A 65 -12.42 0.78 -3.77
C PRO A 65 -11.87 -0.36 -2.87
N CYS A 66 -12.16 -1.60 -3.18
CA CYS A 66 -11.56 -2.78 -2.53
C CYS A 66 -10.24 -3.21 -3.19
N GLY A 67 -9.62 -4.27 -2.68
CA GLY A 67 -8.29 -4.70 -3.10
C GLY A 67 -7.20 -3.72 -2.64
N GLN A 68 -7.48 -2.93 -1.62
CA GLN A 68 -6.47 -2.08 -0.97
C GLN A 68 -5.81 -2.84 0.17
N MET A 69 -4.51 -2.69 0.25
CA MET A 69 -3.70 -3.33 1.27
C MET A 69 -2.78 -2.33 1.92
N GLY A 70 -2.16 -2.73 3.01
CA GLY A 70 -1.11 -1.95 3.64
C GLY A 70 -0.36 -2.77 4.66
N HIS A 71 0.95 -2.54 4.77
CA HIS A 71 1.79 -3.18 5.76
C HIS A 71 2.55 -2.14 6.58
N LEU A 72 2.19 -2.03 7.86
CA LEU A 72 2.89 -1.17 8.82
C LEU A 72 4.10 -1.91 9.39
N ILE A 73 5.27 -1.46 9.03
CA ILE A 73 6.55 -2.02 9.51
C ILE A 73 7.20 -1.08 10.51
N GLY A 74 7.65 -1.63 11.61
CA GLY A 74 8.41 -0.86 12.59
C GLY A 74 8.88 -1.72 13.76
N PRO A 75 9.95 -1.32 14.46
CA PRO A 75 10.50 -2.06 15.60
C PRO A 75 9.45 -2.38 16.66
N SER A 76 9.75 -3.38 17.50
CA SER A 76 8.90 -3.66 18.65
C SER A 76 8.85 -2.46 19.60
N GLY A 77 7.69 -2.20 20.20
CA GLY A 77 7.48 -1.11 21.17
C GLY A 77 7.33 0.29 20.54
N ILE A 78 7.31 0.45 19.20
CA ILE A 78 7.23 1.75 18.54
C ILE A 78 5.85 2.41 18.57
N GLY A 79 4.83 1.71 19.08
CA GLY A 79 3.48 2.25 19.18
C GLY A 79 2.52 1.81 18.06
N LYS A 80 2.80 0.69 17.37
CA LYS A 80 1.90 0.11 16.35
C LYS A 80 0.48 -0.15 16.85
N ALA A 81 0.30 -0.37 18.15
CA ALA A 81 -1.01 -0.52 18.79
C ALA A 81 -1.92 0.71 18.61
N GLN A 82 -1.38 1.90 18.34
CA GLN A 82 -2.19 3.09 18.01
C GLN A 82 -2.95 2.90 16.69
N PHE A 83 -2.32 2.23 15.71
CA PHE A 83 -2.97 1.88 14.46
C PHE A 83 -4.13 0.91 14.71
N THR A 84 -3.90 -0.20 15.43
CA THR A 84 -4.96 -1.17 15.75
C THR A 84 -6.16 -0.52 16.43
N ARG A 85 -5.93 0.40 17.37
CA ARG A 85 -7.04 1.12 18.04
C ARG A 85 -7.82 2.03 17.10
N LEU A 86 -7.12 2.71 16.18
CA LEU A 86 -7.81 3.53 15.19
C LEU A 86 -8.60 2.66 14.20
N VAL A 87 -8.08 1.48 13.86
CA VAL A 87 -8.82 0.47 13.07
C VAL A 87 -10.12 0.09 13.77
N GLU A 88 -10.10 -0.24 15.07
CA GLU A 88 -11.30 -0.58 15.83
C GLU A 88 -12.29 0.60 15.88
N ALA A 89 -11.82 1.83 16.01
CA ALA A 89 -12.67 3.01 15.98
C ALA A 89 -13.35 3.20 14.61
N VAL A 90 -12.62 3.03 13.51
CA VAL A 90 -13.16 3.15 12.14
C VAL A 90 -14.13 2.00 11.83
N MET A 91 -13.84 0.79 12.31
CA MET A 91 -14.61 -0.43 12.02
C MET A 91 -15.74 -0.68 13.04
N ARG A 92 -16.08 0.27 13.89
CA ARG A 92 -17.07 0.10 14.97
C ARG A 92 -18.43 -0.40 14.47
N SER A 93 -18.92 0.16 13.37
CA SER A 93 -20.19 -0.30 12.77
C SER A 93 -20.11 -1.73 12.22
N PHE A 94 -18.93 -2.15 11.72
CA PHE A 94 -18.69 -3.51 11.27
C PHE A 94 -18.67 -4.49 12.45
N ARG A 95 -18.03 -4.11 13.56
CA ARG A 95 -18.05 -4.90 14.79
C ARG A 95 -19.45 -5.13 15.32
N GLN A 96 -20.28 -4.07 15.36
CA GLN A 96 -21.69 -4.19 15.81
C GLN A 96 -22.50 -5.16 14.92
N HIS A 97 -22.29 -5.12 13.59
CA HIS A 97 -22.89 -6.08 12.68
C HIS A 97 -22.41 -7.50 12.99
N ASP A 98 -21.09 -7.69 13.09
CA ASP A 98 -20.48 -9.01 13.24
C ASP A 98 -20.81 -9.66 14.58
N GLU A 99 -21.00 -8.89 15.66
CA GLU A 99 -21.48 -9.40 16.94
C GLU A 99 -22.84 -10.11 16.79
N THR A 100 -23.74 -9.54 15.99
CA THR A 100 -25.04 -10.15 15.68
C THR A 100 -24.87 -11.45 14.89
N GLU A 101 -23.97 -11.46 13.92
CA GLU A 101 -23.68 -12.65 13.13
C GLU A 101 -23.01 -13.75 13.96
N PHE A 102 -22.08 -13.39 14.86
CA PHE A 102 -21.51 -14.35 15.82
C PHE A 102 -22.55 -14.95 16.73
N GLN A 103 -23.51 -14.16 17.22
CA GLN A 103 -24.57 -14.69 18.09
C GLN A 103 -25.38 -15.78 17.40
N LYS A 104 -25.74 -15.63 16.11
CA LYS A 104 -26.41 -16.67 15.32
C LYS A 104 -25.62 -17.98 15.29
N LEU A 105 -24.29 -17.91 15.12
CA LEU A 105 -23.43 -19.11 15.12
C LEU A 105 -23.36 -19.76 16.51
N VAL A 106 -23.24 -18.95 17.56
CA VAL A 106 -23.21 -19.46 18.94
C VAL A 106 -24.52 -20.18 19.29
N ASP A 107 -25.65 -19.60 18.92
CA ASP A 107 -26.97 -20.19 19.17
C ASP A 107 -27.15 -21.49 18.37
N TRP A 108 -26.73 -21.52 17.12
CA TRP A 108 -26.72 -22.76 16.31
C TRP A 108 -25.81 -23.83 16.93
N GLN A 109 -24.60 -23.49 17.36
CA GLN A 109 -23.69 -24.44 18.04
C GLN A 109 -24.31 -24.98 19.34
N ARG A 110 -25.01 -24.14 20.09
CA ARG A 110 -25.73 -24.56 21.31
C ARG A 110 -26.83 -25.56 20.97
N GLN A 111 -27.64 -25.28 19.93
CA GLN A 111 -28.69 -26.19 19.44
C GLN A 111 -28.09 -27.51 18.98
N MET A 112 -26.96 -27.49 18.28
CA MET A 112 -26.24 -28.70 17.83
C MET A 112 -25.77 -29.57 19.02
N LYS A 113 -25.30 -28.97 20.11
CA LYS A 113 -24.88 -29.69 21.33
C LYS A 113 -26.04 -30.29 22.11
N THR A 114 -27.20 -29.65 22.12
CA THR A 114 -28.37 -30.09 22.86
C THR A 114 -29.30 -31.04 22.08
N LYS A 115 -28.96 -31.28 20.81
CA LYS A 115 -29.72 -32.12 19.92
C LYS A 115 -29.73 -33.58 20.40
N GLY A 116 -30.93 -34.15 20.60
CA GLY A 116 -31.08 -35.60 20.83
C GLY A 116 -30.76 -36.44 19.58
N ALA A 117 -30.41 -37.74 19.78
CA ALA A 117 -29.91 -38.61 18.73
C ALA A 117 -30.85 -38.74 17.51
N ASN A 118 -32.16 -38.60 17.71
CA ASN A 118 -33.22 -38.85 16.70
C ASN A 118 -33.84 -37.54 16.14
N LYS A 119 -33.29 -36.36 16.41
CA LYS A 119 -33.82 -35.08 15.89
C LYS A 119 -33.06 -34.63 14.66
N GLU A 120 -33.72 -33.95 13.74
CA GLU A 120 -33.10 -33.30 12.59
C GLU A 120 -31.96 -32.36 13.02
N LYS A 121 -30.91 -32.32 12.23
CA LYS A 121 -29.78 -31.41 12.50
C LYS A 121 -30.25 -29.97 12.24
N PRO A 122 -30.08 -29.05 13.20
CA PRO A 122 -30.33 -27.64 12.94
C PRO A 122 -29.54 -27.16 11.73
N GLU A 123 -30.19 -26.45 10.83
CA GLU A 123 -29.54 -25.86 9.67
C GLU A 123 -28.55 -24.81 10.13
N ARG A 124 -27.38 -24.76 9.50
CA ARG A 124 -26.40 -23.77 9.79
C ARG A 124 -26.87 -22.39 9.30
N PRO A 125 -26.85 -21.34 10.15
CA PRO A 125 -27.29 -20.02 9.72
C PRO A 125 -26.38 -19.47 8.62
N ASP A 126 -26.99 -18.74 7.67
CA ASP A 126 -26.27 -17.99 6.65
C ASP A 126 -25.76 -16.70 7.30
N VAL A 127 -24.46 -16.59 7.53
CA VAL A 127 -23.80 -15.49 8.19
C VAL A 127 -22.76 -14.85 7.27
N ALA A 128 -22.57 -13.54 7.40
CA ALA A 128 -21.60 -12.78 6.61
C ALA A 128 -20.90 -11.75 7.48
N PHE A 129 -19.62 -11.94 7.71
CA PHE A 129 -18.79 -11.07 8.54
C PHE A 129 -18.14 -9.98 7.69
N TRP A 130 -18.28 -8.74 8.13
CA TRP A 130 -17.69 -7.57 7.46
C TRP A 130 -16.26 -7.30 7.95
N TYR A 131 -15.98 -7.64 9.21
CA TYR A 131 -14.66 -7.56 9.83
C TYR A 131 -14.37 -8.86 10.59
N PRO A 132 -14.15 -9.98 9.85
CA PRO A 132 -13.94 -11.28 10.47
C PRO A 132 -12.66 -11.31 11.32
N PRO A 133 -12.55 -12.28 12.26
CA PRO A 133 -11.35 -12.46 13.06
C PRO A 133 -10.16 -12.86 12.17
N ALA A 134 -8.97 -12.47 12.60
CA ALA A 134 -7.73 -12.81 11.91
C ALA A 134 -7.43 -14.33 11.90
N ASP A 135 -7.93 -15.06 12.90
CA ASP A 135 -7.80 -16.52 12.97
C ASP A 135 -8.98 -17.21 12.28
N MET A 136 -8.92 -17.30 10.97
CA MET A 136 -9.86 -18.09 10.19
C MET A 136 -9.12 -18.96 9.16
N THR A 137 -9.78 -20.04 8.73
CA THR A 137 -9.24 -20.93 7.69
C THR A 137 -9.56 -20.39 6.29
N ASN A 138 -8.82 -20.87 5.28
CA ASN A 138 -9.09 -20.53 3.87
C ASN A 138 -10.55 -20.89 3.47
N ALA A 139 -11.06 -22.03 3.92
CA ALA A 139 -12.45 -22.42 3.66
C ALA A 139 -13.46 -21.42 4.24
N ALA A 140 -13.24 -20.98 5.49
CA ALA A 140 -14.08 -19.98 6.12
C ALA A 140 -13.99 -18.61 5.41
N PHE A 141 -12.80 -18.22 4.95
CA PHE A 141 -12.59 -17.00 4.18
C PHE A 141 -13.37 -17.02 2.85
N ILE A 142 -13.30 -18.13 2.09
CA ILE A 142 -14.04 -18.27 0.83
C ILE A 142 -15.55 -18.30 1.09
N GLN A 143 -16.01 -19.03 2.11
CA GLN A 143 -17.43 -19.08 2.50
C GLN A 143 -17.96 -17.69 2.85
N ASN A 144 -17.21 -16.92 3.65
CA ASN A 144 -17.57 -15.55 4.00
C ASN A 144 -17.62 -14.64 2.76
N SER A 145 -16.64 -14.76 1.86
CA SER A 145 -16.63 -13.99 0.60
C SER A 145 -17.84 -14.31 -0.29
N MET A 146 -18.28 -15.57 -0.34
CA MET A 146 -19.52 -15.99 -1.04
C MET A 146 -20.76 -15.37 -0.40
N ALA A 147 -20.85 -15.40 0.93
CA ALA A 147 -21.97 -14.80 1.65
C ALA A 147 -22.07 -13.29 1.38
N LEU A 148 -20.93 -12.58 1.42
CA LEU A 148 -20.86 -11.16 1.11
C LEU A 148 -21.20 -10.83 -0.36
N GLU A 149 -20.83 -11.68 -1.31
CA GLU A 149 -21.21 -11.51 -2.73
C GLU A 149 -22.73 -11.61 -2.90
N LYS A 150 -23.39 -12.57 -2.24
CA LYS A 150 -24.85 -12.70 -2.23
C LYS A 150 -25.56 -11.47 -1.64
N LEU A 151 -24.95 -10.80 -0.66
CA LEU A 151 -25.45 -9.59 -0.03
C LEU A 151 -25.11 -8.29 -0.80
N GLY A 152 -24.90 -8.38 -2.11
CA GLY A 152 -24.64 -7.21 -2.96
C GLY A 152 -23.16 -6.82 -3.08
N GLY A 153 -22.25 -7.72 -2.72
CA GLY A 153 -20.82 -7.53 -2.95
C GLY A 153 -20.14 -6.57 -1.99
N ARG A 154 -20.48 -6.65 -0.70
CA ARG A 154 -19.83 -5.84 0.33
C ARG A 154 -18.35 -6.19 0.48
N THR A 155 -17.52 -5.18 0.67
CA THR A 155 -16.10 -5.37 0.97
C THR A 155 -15.92 -5.83 2.41
N GLN A 156 -15.20 -6.93 2.63
CA GLN A 156 -14.72 -7.31 3.97
C GLN A 156 -13.38 -6.64 4.26
N PHE A 157 -13.17 -6.34 5.53
CA PHE A 157 -11.88 -5.86 6.02
C PHE A 157 -11.20 -6.94 6.86
N VAL A 158 -9.91 -7.17 6.62
CA VAL A 158 -9.10 -8.13 7.37
C VAL A 158 -7.90 -7.39 7.98
N ASN A 159 -7.77 -7.45 9.30
CA ASN A 159 -6.60 -6.91 10.00
C ASN A 159 -5.76 -8.05 10.55
N LEU A 160 -4.53 -8.17 10.09
CA LEU A 160 -3.56 -9.17 10.54
C LEU A 160 -2.49 -8.47 11.38
N PRO A 161 -2.59 -8.50 12.72
CA PRO A 161 -1.64 -7.84 13.61
C PRO A 161 -0.21 -8.38 13.49
N GLU A 162 -0.06 -9.58 12.92
CA GLU A 162 1.21 -10.17 12.56
C GLU A 162 1.11 -10.76 11.16
N VAL A 163 2.06 -10.43 10.27
CA VAL A 163 1.99 -10.81 8.85
C VAL A 163 1.99 -12.33 8.65
N GLU A 164 2.61 -13.10 9.54
CA GLU A 164 2.62 -14.57 9.49
C GLU A 164 1.23 -15.20 9.67
N MET A 165 0.28 -14.48 10.24
CA MET A 165 -1.11 -14.96 10.33
C MET A 165 -1.74 -15.17 8.94
N ALA A 166 -1.21 -14.51 7.90
CA ALA A 166 -1.62 -14.72 6.53
C ALA A 166 -1.40 -16.17 6.07
N ASP A 167 -0.31 -16.81 6.49
CA ASP A 167 -0.02 -18.21 6.16
C ASP A 167 -1.11 -19.14 6.71
N ARG A 168 -1.57 -18.89 7.92
CA ARG A 168 -2.67 -19.66 8.54
C ARG A 168 -3.99 -19.43 7.82
N MET A 169 -4.32 -18.17 7.55
CA MET A 169 -5.58 -17.80 6.88
C MET A 169 -5.68 -18.34 5.47
N PHE A 170 -4.63 -18.27 4.68
CA PHE A 170 -4.68 -18.63 3.26
C PHE A 170 -4.14 -20.03 2.94
N GLY A 171 -3.58 -20.75 3.91
CA GLY A 171 -3.16 -22.14 3.76
C GLY A 171 -1.71 -22.33 3.34
N GLY A 172 -0.84 -21.39 3.73
CA GLY A 172 0.60 -21.43 3.50
C GLY A 172 1.09 -20.35 2.53
N HIS A 173 2.37 -20.08 2.56
CA HIS A 173 2.98 -18.91 1.91
C HIS A 173 2.71 -18.80 0.40
N ARG A 174 2.75 -19.90 -0.34
CA ARG A 174 2.42 -19.89 -1.77
C ARG A 174 0.99 -19.47 -2.05
N GLN A 175 0.04 -19.93 -1.23
CA GLN A 175 -1.37 -19.57 -1.32
C GLN A 175 -1.59 -18.11 -0.92
N VAL A 176 -0.84 -17.59 0.08
CA VAL A 176 -0.87 -16.17 0.44
C VAL A 176 -0.54 -15.31 -0.77
N SER A 177 0.58 -15.58 -1.43
CA SER A 177 1.00 -14.83 -2.62
C SER A 177 -0.06 -14.84 -3.73
N GLN A 178 -0.69 -15.98 -3.99
CA GLN A 178 -1.75 -16.10 -4.99
C GLN A 178 -3.02 -15.36 -4.56
N MET A 179 -3.46 -15.56 -3.31
CA MET A 179 -4.67 -14.94 -2.76
C MET A 179 -4.58 -13.41 -2.76
N VAL A 180 -3.45 -12.87 -2.29
CA VAL A 180 -3.21 -11.43 -2.27
C VAL A 180 -3.25 -10.82 -3.68
N ARG A 181 -2.67 -11.50 -4.67
CA ARG A 181 -2.76 -11.05 -6.07
C ARG A 181 -4.22 -11.03 -6.55
N ASN A 182 -4.99 -12.09 -6.30
CA ASN A 182 -6.39 -12.16 -6.68
C ASN A 182 -7.24 -11.08 -5.99
N ILE A 183 -6.97 -10.81 -4.71
CA ILE A 183 -7.64 -9.74 -3.95
C ILE A 183 -7.31 -8.36 -4.54
N TYR A 184 -6.03 -8.09 -4.80
CA TYR A 184 -5.58 -6.80 -5.35
C TYR A 184 -6.20 -6.52 -6.72
N ASP A 185 -6.24 -7.55 -7.59
CA ASP A 185 -6.76 -7.47 -8.95
C ASP A 185 -8.29 -7.70 -9.01
N GLN A 186 -8.96 -7.84 -7.84
CA GLN A 186 -10.41 -8.04 -7.69
C GLN A 186 -10.93 -9.24 -8.49
N GLN A 187 -10.13 -10.29 -8.55
CA GLN A 187 -10.42 -11.49 -9.30
C GLN A 187 -11.29 -12.47 -8.50
N ARG A 188 -11.90 -13.39 -9.21
CA ARG A 188 -12.54 -14.55 -8.61
C ARG A 188 -11.48 -15.52 -8.11
N ALA A 189 -11.68 -16.03 -6.91
CA ALA A 189 -10.90 -17.13 -6.39
C ALA A 189 -11.75 -17.97 -5.45
N GLY A 190 -11.54 -19.26 -5.49
CA GLY A 190 -12.37 -20.16 -4.71
C GLY A 190 -11.82 -21.57 -4.66
N ALA A 191 -12.68 -22.49 -4.29
CA ALA A 191 -12.38 -23.91 -4.19
C ALA A 191 -13.50 -24.74 -4.78
N LEU A 192 -13.15 -25.84 -5.40
CA LEU A 192 -14.06 -26.92 -5.79
C LEU A 192 -13.69 -28.16 -4.97
N ARG A 193 -14.63 -28.67 -4.19
CA ARG A 193 -14.46 -29.85 -3.35
C ARG A 193 -15.46 -30.94 -3.74
N ALA A 194 -14.98 -32.15 -3.83
CA ALA A 194 -15.82 -33.30 -4.15
C ALA A 194 -16.59 -33.87 -2.94
N THR A 195 -16.28 -33.39 -1.72
CA THR A 195 -16.94 -33.85 -0.49
C THR A 195 -18.15 -32.99 -0.17
N ALA A 196 -19.20 -33.59 0.37
CA ALA A 196 -20.45 -32.91 0.71
C ALA A 196 -20.26 -31.78 1.75
N GLU A 197 -19.28 -31.90 2.63
CA GLU A 197 -18.95 -30.93 3.67
C GLU A 197 -17.92 -29.87 3.21
N GLY A 198 -17.36 -30.02 2.01
CA GLY A 198 -16.34 -29.15 1.47
C GLY A 198 -16.90 -27.81 0.98
N VAL A 199 -16.23 -26.72 1.31
CA VAL A 199 -16.58 -25.40 0.76
C VAL A 199 -16.31 -25.41 -0.74
N THR A 200 -17.36 -25.15 -1.54
CA THR A 200 -17.29 -25.05 -2.99
C THR A 200 -17.88 -23.72 -3.44
N GLY A 201 -17.10 -22.94 -4.16
CA GLY A 201 -17.52 -21.64 -4.69
C GLY A 201 -16.36 -20.85 -5.28
N ASN A 202 -16.69 -19.80 -6.02
CA ASN A 202 -15.71 -18.96 -6.72
C ASN A 202 -16.13 -17.47 -6.68
N PRO A 203 -16.16 -16.85 -5.48
CA PRO A 203 -16.58 -15.46 -5.33
C PRO A 203 -15.56 -14.46 -5.89
N VAL A 204 -16.02 -13.25 -6.20
CA VAL A 204 -15.12 -12.09 -6.37
C VAL A 204 -14.57 -11.69 -5.01
N LEU A 205 -13.26 -11.60 -4.89
CA LEU A 205 -12.61 -11.26 -3.62
C LEU A 205 -12.61 -9.75 -3.37
N ARG A 206 -13.68 -9.25 -2.76
CA ARG A 206 -13.78 -7.86 -2.31
C ARG A 206 -13.24 -7.72 -0.89
N VAL A 207 -11.95 -7.52 -0.78
CA VAL A 207 -11.24 -7.54 0.50
C VAL A 207 -10.27 -6.38 0.58
N ASN A 208 -10.18 -5.72 1.74
CA ASN A 208 -9.06 -4.87 2.10
C ASN A 208 -8.31 -5.49 3.27
N ILE A 209 -6.98 -5.42 3.25
CA ILE A 209 -6.13 -6.10 4.23
C ILE A 209 -5.08 -5.15 4.78
N THR A 210 -4.89 -5.19 6.10
CA THR A 210 -3.75 -4.54 6.75
C THR A 210 -2.91 -5.55 7.53
N PHE A 211 -1.60 -5.36 7.45
CA PHE A 211 -0.60 -6.16 8.15
C PHE A 211 0.23 -5.30 9.08
N THR A 212 0.75 -5.89 10.15
CA THR A 212 1.83 -5.28 10.92
C THR A 212 2.96 -6.28 11.16
N SER A 213 4.20 -5.78 11.28
CA SER A 213 5.37 -6.62 11.65
C SER A 213 6.54 -5.78 12.14
N THR A 214 7.61 -6.47 12.55
CA THR A 214 8.96 -5.86 12.65
C THR A 214 9.65 -5.90 11.28
N PRO A 215 10.72 -5.11 11.07
CA PRO A 215 11.48 -5.15 9.82
C PRO A 215 12.05 -6.53 9.50
N GLU A 216 12.56 -7.24 10.51
CA GLU A 216 13.16 -8.54 10.35
C GLU A 216 12.13 -9.57 9.87
N VAL A 217 10.95 -9.58 10.50
CA VAL A 217 9.84 -10.46 10.13
C VAL A 217 9.34 -10.14 8.71
N ALA A 218 9.17 -8.86 8.38
CA ALA A 218 8.80 -8.46 7.02
C ALA A 218 9.81 -8.94 5.98
N ARG A 219 11.11 -8.73 6.22
CA ARG A 219 12.17 -9.18 5.31
C ARG A 219 12.14 -10.69 5.12
N GLN A 220 11.98 -11.46 6.19
CA GLN A 220 11.87 -12.92 6.12
C GLN A 220 10.62 -13.35 5.34
N PHE A 221 9.48 -12.73 5.60
CA PHE A 221 8.21 -13.06 4.97
C PHE A 221 8.22 -12.81 3.46
N TYR A 222 8.75 -11.67 3.00
CA TYR A 222 8.76 -11.32 1.57
C TYR A 222 9.99 -11.81 0.80
N LYS A 223 10.96 -12.43 1.45
CA LYS A 223 12.25 -12.82 0.85
C LYS A 223 12.14 -13.56 -0.49
N LYS A 224 11.15 -14.44 -0.62
CA LYS A 224 10.94 -15.27 -1.81
C LYS A 224 10.01 -14.63 -2.85
N ASP A 225 9.44 -13.48 -2.54
CA ASP A 225 8.35 -12.88 -3.31
C ASP A 225 8.69 -11.52 -3.92
N LEU A 226 9.92 -11.04 -3.76
CA LEU A 226 10.35 -9.72 -4.23
C LEU A 226 10.12 -9.53 -5.73
N THR A 227 10.26 -10.61 -6.52
CA THR A 227 10.16 -10.57 -8.00
C THR A 227 8.87 -11.16 -8.56
N ASN A 228 8.02 -11.81 -7.76
CA ASN A 228 6.85 -12.54 -8.27
C ASN A 228 5.56 -11.71 -8.35
N GLY A 229 5.66 -10.41 -8.17
CA GLY A 229 4.53 -9.47 -8.23
C GLY A 229 3.63 -9.44 -6.98
N PHE A 230 3.85 -10.28 -5.97
CA PHE A 230 3.16 -10.22 -4.68
C PHE A 230 3.61 -9.00 -3.90
N PHE A 231 4.93 -8.86 -3.70
CA PHE A 231 5.54 -7.77 -2.96
C PHE A 231 5.12 -6.39 -3.47
N GLY A 232 5.15 -6.19 -4.79
CA GLY A 232 4.80 -4.91 -5.41
C GLY A 232 3.35 -4.46 -5.13
N ARG A 233 2.43 -5.41 -4.88
CA ARG A 233 1.01 -5.12 -4.61
C ARG A 233 0.74 -4.67 -3.18
N ILE A 234 1.70 -4.82 -2.28
CA ILE A 234 1.56 -4.39 -0.89
C ILE A 234 2.20 -3.00 -0.73
N PRO A 235 1.42 -1.96 -0.41
CA PRO A 235 1.97 -0.70 0.05
C PRO A 235 2.54 -0.83 1.46
N PHE A 236 3.69 -0.23 1.67
CA PHE A 236 4.37 -0.25 2.95
C PHE A 236 4.35 1.11 3.63
N ALA A 237 4.31 1.09 4.94
CA ALA A 237 4.53 2.24 5.79
C ALA A 237 5.58 1.87 6.84
N TYR A 238 6.80 2.36 6.66
CA TYR A 238 7.89 2.07 7.58
C TYR A 238 8.09 3.20 8.58
N LYS A 239 8.19 2.84 9.85
CA LYS A 239 8.56 3.74 10.93
C LYS A 239 9.88 3.32 11.54
N GLU A 240 10.89 4.18 11.40
CA GLU A 240 12.16 4.00 12.08
C GLU A 240 12.03 4.18 13.59
N ARG A 241 12.96 3.60 14.32
CA ARG A 241 13.11 3.88 15.75
C ARG A 241 13.55 5.33 15.91
N GLY A 242 12.77 6.13 16.60
CA GLY A 242 13.16 7.47 17.01
C GLY A 242 14.24 7.45 18.10
N GLU A 243 14.63 8.63 18.56
CA GLU A 243 15.53 8.77 19.69
C GLU A 243 14.99 8.05 20.92
N ARG A 244 15.90 7.55 21.75
CA ARG A 244 15.51 6.88 23.00
C ARG A 244 14.84 7.89 23.93
N SER A 245 13.55 7.75 24.13
CA SER A 245 12.77 8.53 25.09
C SER A 245 12.74 7.79 26.45
N GLY A 246 13.02 8.49 27.51
CA GLY A 246 12.80 7.96 28.88
C GLY A 246 11.32 7.87 29.28
N ARG A 247 10.39 8.12 28.35
CA ARG A 247 8.95 8.10 28.60
C ARG A 247 8.30 6.92 27.90
N ILE A 248 7.51 6.16 28.67
CA ILE A 248 6.63 5.13 28.09
C ILE A 248 5.52 5.85 27.29
N PRO A 249 5.28 5.49 26.02
CA PRO A 249 4.19 6.07 25.23
C PRO A 249 2.86 5.84 25.96
N ARG A 250 2.22 6.91 26.41
CA ARG A 250 0.89 6.83 27.00
C ARG A 250 -0.15 6.81 25.88
N GLN A 251 -1.00 5.84 25.94
CA GLN A 251 -2.08 5.68 24.98
C GLN A 251 -3.40 5.84 25.73
N GLY A 252 -4.16 6.90 25.40
CA GLY A 252 -5.50 7.12 25.92
C GLY A 252 -6.57 6.26 25.22
N SER A 253 -7.79 6.30 25.72
CA SER A 253 -9.01 5.85 25.04
C SER A 253 -9.59 7.00 24.21
N TYR A 254 -10.30 6.66 23.14
CA TYR A 254 -11.08 7.64 22.40
C TYR A 254 -12.31 8.07 23.19
N SER A 255 -12.61 9.37 23.22
CA SER A 255 -13.85 9.86 23.83
C SER A 255 -15.06 9.59 22.93
N ASP A 256 -16.25 9.51 23.52
CA ASP A 256 -17.50 9.34 22.77
C ASP A 256 -17.72 10.50 21.77
N GLU A 257 -17.31 11.70 22.11
CA GLU A 257 -17.35 12.85 21.22
C GLU A 257 -16.47 12.64 19.97
N PHE A 258 -15.24 12.13 20.15
CA PHE A 258 -14.35 11.81 19.04
C PHE A 258 -14.96 10.73 18.15
N LEU A 259 -15.47 9.64 18.75
CA LEU A 259 -16.07 8.53 18.02
C LEU A 259 -17.31 8.99 17.23
N THR A 260 -18.17 9.80 17.82
CA THR A 260 -19.36 10.36 17.16
C THR A 260 -18.98 11.24 15.96
N LYS A 261 -17.98 12.11 16.11
CA LYS A 261 -17.46 12.93 15.00
C LYS A 261 -16.84 12.09 13.89
N LEU A 262 -16.10 11.05 14.26
CA LEU A 262 -15.49 10.14 13.29
C LEU A 262 -16.56 9.39 12.49
N ASP A 263 -17.57 8.82 13.17
CA ASP A 263 -18.68 8.14 12.50
C ASP A 263 -19.43 9.06 11.54
N ALA A 264 -19.73 10.29 11.95
CA ALA A 264 -20.38 11.29 11.09
C ALA A 264 -19.55 11.59 9.81
N CYS A 265 -18.22 11.62 9.92
CA CYS A 265 -17.35 11.76 8.76
C CYS A 265 -17.38 10.52 7.86
N LEU A 266 -17.38 9.31 8.46
CA LEU A 266 -17.35 8.05 7.73
C LEU A 266 -18.66 7.73 6.99
N LEU A 267 -19.78 8.33 7.37
CA LEU A 267 -21.06 8.22 6.65
C LEU A 267 -20.95 8.64 5.17
N ARG A 268 -20.02 9.53 4.82
CA ARG A 268 -19.75 9.89 3.42
C ARG A 268 -19.33 8.68 2.59
N LEU A 269 -18.57 7.77 3.17
CA LEU A 269 -18.11 6.55 2.50
C LEU A 269 -19.26 5.56 2.27
N THR A 270 -20.08 5.34 3.28
CA THR A 270 -21.22 4.39 3.20
C THR A 270 -22.33 4.88 2.30
N ASN A 271 -22.53 6.19 2.23
CA ASN A 271 -23.58 6.82 1.42
C ASN A 271 -23.18 7.05 -0.04
N CYS A 272 -21.90 7.02 -0.37
CA CYS A 272 -21.42 7.19 -1.74
C CYS A 272 -21.83 5.99 -2.60
N LYS A 273 -22.39 6.26 -3.79
CA LYS A 273 -22.80 5.25 -4.78
C LYS A 273 -22.51 5.74 -6.19
N GLY A 274 -22.26 4.82 -7.09
CA GLY A 274 -22.13 5.14 -8.51
C GLY A 274 -20.74 4.95 -9.10
N SER A 275 -20.54 5.46 -10.31
CA SER A 275 -19.28 5.36 -11.06
C SER A 275 -18.74 6.75 -11.36
N PHE A 276 -17.49 6.99 -11.05
CA PHE A 276 -16.88 8.32 -11.09
C PHE A 276 -15.60 8.35 -11.91
N THR A 277 -15.32 9.50 -12.52
CA THR A 277 -14.04 9.83 -13.14
C THR A 277 -13.48 11.06 -12.44
N ILE A 278 -12.40 10.88 -11.68
CA ILE A 278 -11.74 11.97 -10.95
C ILE A 278 -10.58 12.48 -11.81
N ARG A 279 -10.90 13.37 -12.78
CA ARG A 279 -9.92 13.88 -13.77
C ARG A 279 -8.63 14.42 -13.15
N PRO A 280 -8.65 15.24 -12.08
CA PRO A 280 -7.42 15.73 -11.48
C PRO A 280 -6.57 14.61 -10.86
N LEU A 281 -7.20 13.56 -10.31
CA LEU A 281 -6.51 12.41 -9.74
C LEU A 281 -5.83 11.56 -10.84
N ASN A 282 -6.51 11.33 -11.96
CA ASN A 282 -5.93 10.62 -13.11
C ASN A 282 -4.74 11.40 -13.69
N LYS A 283 -4.90 12.73 -13.90
CA LYS A 283 -3.79 13.57 -14.36
C LYS A 283 -2.58 13.53 -13.40
N LEU A 284 -2.83 13.47 -12.10
CA LEU A 284 -1.74 13.33 -11.11
C LEU A 284 -1.07 11.96 -11.22
N ALA A 285 -1.84 10.88 -11.46
CA ALA A 285 -1.28 9.55 -11.66
C ALA A 285 -0.37 9.49 -12.90
N ASP A 286 -0.79 10.11 -14.01
CA ASP A 286 0.01 10.23 -15.24
C ASP A 286 1.29 11.03 -14.98
N GLN A 287 1.21 12.12 -14.23
CA GLN A 287 2.38 12.92 -13.85
C GLN A 287 3.37 12.13 -12.98
N LEU A 288 2.86 11.37 -12.01
CA LEU A 288 3.69 10.51 -11.16
C LEU A 288 4.37 9.41 -12.00
N ALA A 289 3.67 8.86 -13.00
CA ALA A 289 4.25 7.87 -13.90
C ALA A 289 5.42 8.46 -14.72
N GLU A 290 5.29 9.69 -15.22
CA GLU A 290 6.40 10.39 -15.90
C GLU A 290 7.58 10.63 -14.96
N ASP A 291 7.33 11.05 -13.71
CA ASP A 291 8.38 11.29 -12.72
C ASP A 291 9.11 10.00 -12.35
N MET A 292 8.36 8.90 -12.20
CA MET A 292 8.95 7.58 -11.91
C MET A 292 9.70 6.97 -13.09
N ALA A 293 9.28 7.25 -14.33
CA ALA A 293 10.02 6.85 -15.51
C ALA A 293 11.41 7.50 -15.53
N LYS A 294 11.49 8.80 -15.22
CA LYS A 294 12.77 9.49 -15.08
C LYS A 294 13.65 8.88 -13.99
N LEU A 295 13.05 8.53 -12.84
CA LEU A 295 13.75 7.89 -11.74
C LEU A 295 14.28 6.50 -12.15
N GLY A 296 13.47 5.67 -12.81
CA GLY A 296 13.89 4.37 -13.35
C GLY A 296 15.05 4.51 -14.35
N ASP A 297 14.97 5.48 -15.26
CA ASP A 297 16.03 5.76 -16.23
C ASP A 297 17.34 6.20 -15.55
N MET A 298 17.27 6.85 -14.39
CA MET A 298 18.46 7.29 -13.65
C MET A 298 19.12 6.18 -12.86
N THR A 299 18.33 5.29 -12.29
CA THR A 299 18.81 4.18 -11.47
C THR A 299 19.15 2.95 -12.29
N ASP A 300 18.65 2.85 -13.53
CA ASP A 300 18.69 1.64 -14.35
C ASP A 300 18.22 0.41 -13.58
N ASP A 301 17.10 0.58 -12.83
CA ASP A 301 16.57 -0.44 -11.96
C ASP A 301 15.14 -0.79 -12.39
N ASP A 302 15.01 -1.91 -13.11
CA ASP A 302 13.73 -2.39 -13.62
C ASP A 302 12.77 -2.77 -12.47
N MET A 303 13.29 -3.27 -11.35
CA MET A 303 12.47 -3.61 -10.19
C MET A 303 11.88 -2.36 -9.55
N LEU A 304 12.66 -1.30 -9.40
CA LEU A 304 12.17 -0.03 -8.88
C LEU A 304 11.11 0.56 -9.80
N TRP A 305 11.30 0.44 -11.12
CA TRP A 305 10.32 0.83 -12.12
C TRP A 305 8.98 0.08 -11.95
N ASP A 306 9.04 -1.26 -11.85
CA ASP A 306 7.85 -2.09 -11.66
C ASP A 306 7.11 -1.78 -10.33
N LEU A 307 7.87 -1.55 -9.26
CA LEU A 307 7.30 -1.18 -7.95
C LEU A 307 6.61 0.19 -8.01
N SER A 308 7.14 1.14 -8.78
CA SER A 308 6.61 2.49 -8.87
C SER A 308 5.18 2.52 -9.43
N HIS A 309 4.88 1.73 -10.45
CA HIS A 309 3.54 1.63 -11.02
C HIS A 309 2.51 1.15 -9.98
N ARG A 310 2.90 0.18 -9.15
CA ARG A 310 2.04 -0.34 -8.07
C ARG A 310 1.83 0.70 -6.96
N SER A 311 2.88 1.46 -6.63
CA SER A 311 2.78 2.54 -5.64
C SER A 311 1.89 3.68 -6.12
N ILE A 312 1.98 4.06 -7.41
CA ILE A 312 1.09 5.05 -8.03
C ILE A 312 -0.37 4.60 -7.96
N PHE A 313 -0.66 3.36 -8.37
CA PHE A 313 -2.03 2.84 -8.36
C PHE A 313 -2.60 2.74 -6.93
N SER A 314 -1.79 2.33 -5.96
CA SER A 314 -2.18 2.33 -4.54
C SER A 314 -2.47 3.75 -4.02
N ALA A 315 -1.62 4.71 -4.34
CA ALA A 315 -1.81 6.12 -3.97
C ALA A 315 -3.06 6.70 -4.63
N TRP A 316 -3.33 6.36 -5.90
CA TRP A 316 -4.54 6.73 -6.61
C TRP A 316 -5.80 6.19 -5.92
N LYS A 317 -5.84 4.90 -5.52
CA LYS A 317 -6.96 4.33 -4.75
C LYS A 317 -7.20 5.09 -3.45
N LYS A 318 -6.14 5.44 -2.71
CA LYS A 318 -6.23 6.25 -1.49
C LYS A 318 -6.75 7.66 -1.77
N GLY A 319 -6.32 8.27 -2.87
CA GLY A 319 -6.81 9.57 -3.33
C GLY A 319 -8.30 9.57 -3.64
N ALA A 320 -8.82 8.50 -4.24
CA ALA A 320 -10.24 8.33 -4.49
C ALA A 320 -11.05 8.25 -3.17
N VAL A 321 -10.53 7.57 -2.14
CA VAL A 321 -11.16 7.54 -0.81
C VAL A 321 -11.18 8.93 -0.19
N LEU A 322 -10.08 9.69 -0.23
CA LEU A 322 -10.03 11.07 0.27
C LEU A 322 -11.02 11.98 -0.47
N TRP A 323 -11.17 11.80 -1.78
CA TRP A 323 -12.13 12.56 -2.58
C TRP A 323 -13.58 12.30 -2.12
N VAL A 324 -13.95 11.04 -1.84
CA VAL A 324 -15.27 10.70 -1.28
C VAL A 324 -15.45 11.33 0.11
N LEU A 325 -14.44 11.24 0.98
CA LEU A 325 -14.46 11.84 2.32
C LEU A 325 -14.58 13.36 2.29
N ASN A 326 -14.21 14.00 1.17
CA ASN A 326 -14.35 15.43 0.94
C ASN A 326 -15.57 15.76 0.08
N ASP A 327 -16.66 15.05 0.26
CA ASP A 327 -17.93 15.30 -0.44
C ASP A 327 -17.75 15.38 -1.97
N GLN A 328 -16.96 14.46 -2.52
CA GLN A 328 -16.66 14.34 -3.95
C GLN A 328 -16.01 15.59 -4.58
N SER A 329 -15.28 16.35 -3.77
CA SER A 329 -14.60 17.57 -4.19
C SER A 329 -13.09 17.41 -4.17
N TRP A 330 -12.42 17.76 -5.28
CA TRP A 330 -10.96 17.74 -5.36
C TRP A 330 -10.33 18.98 -4.73
N THR A 331 -9.24 18.81 -4.00
CA THR A 331 -8.44 19.91 -3.45
C THR A 331 -6.95 19.67 -3.66
N LYS A 332 -6.16 20.75 -3.58
CA LYS A 332 -4.69 20.67 -3.64
C LYS A 332 -4.14 19.75 -2.54
N SER A 333 -4.68 19.83 -1.32
CA SER A 333 -4.23 18.98 -0.21
C SER A 333 -4.45 17.49 -0.46
N ILE A 334 -5.53 17.10 -1.16
CA ILE A 334 -5.72 15.70 -1.58
C ILE A 334 -4.62 15.31 -2.57
N GLY A 335 -4.30 16.17 -3.55
CA GLY A 335 -3.23 15.90 -4.52
C GLY A 335 -1.86 15.74 -3.84
N GLU A 336 -1.51 16.64 -2.92
CA GLU A 336 -0.27 16.55 -2.15
C GLU A 336 -0.19 15.26 -1.31
N MET A 337 -1.31 14.83 -0.72
CA MET A 337 -1.37 13.56 0.01
C MET A 337 -1.19 12.36 -0.91
N VAL A 338 -1.79 12.35 -2.11
CA VAL A 338 -1.62 11.26 -3.09
C VAL A 338 -0.17 11.15 -3.54
N GLU A 339 0.47 12.28 -3.85
CA GLU A 339 1.89 12.33 -4.17
C GLU A 339 2.73 11.75 -3.02
N TRP A 340 2.48 12.21 -1.80
CA TRP A 340 3.17 11.71 -0.61
C TRP A 340 2.96 10.21 -0.38
N PHE A 341 1.76 9.66 -0.54
CA PHE A 341 1.51 8.22 -0.39
C PHE A 341 2.35 7.38 -1.35
N CYS A 342 2.51 7.84 -2.59
CA CYS A 342 3.32 7.16 -3.59
C CYS A 342 4.79 7.12 -3.15
N TYR A 343 5.36 8.27 -2.81
CA TYR A 343 6.76 8.37 -2.43
C TYR A 343 7.08 7.74 -1.07
N TYR A 344 6.16 7.82 -0.11
CA TYR A 344 6.35 7.21 1.20
C TYR A 344 6.33 5.68 1.13
N ASP A 345 5.49 5.09 0.28
CA ASP A 345 5.49 3.66 0.00
C ASP A 345 6.82 3.23 -0.65
N LEU A 346 7.27 3.92 -1.70
CA LEU A 346 8.53 3.62 -2.38
C LEU A 346 9.73 3.77 -1.44
N TRP A 347 9.79 4.86 -0.68
CA TRP A 347 10.82 5.06 0.34
C TRP A 347 10.81 3.92 1.36
N SER A 348 9.65 3.50 1.84
CA SER A 348 9.52 2.39 2.78
C SER A 348 10.05 1.08 2.19
N LYS A 349 9.78 0.79 0.91
CA LYS A 349 10.28 -0.36 0.18
C LYS A 349 11.81 -0.32 0.06
N VAL A 350 12.35 0.80 -0.39
CA VAL A 350 13.81 0.99 -0.52
C VAL A 350 14.49 0.89 0.85
N LYS A 351 13.93 1.52 1.88
CA LYS A 351 14.53 1.54 3.22
C LYS A 351 14.57 0.18 3.89
N VAL A 352 13.51 -0.62 3.74
CA VAL A 352 13.41 -1.93 4.40
C VAL A 352 14.01 -3.06 3.58
N PHE A 353 13.92 -3.00 2.25
CA PHE A 353 14.25 -4.11 1.36
C PHE A 353 15.27 -3.78 0.27
N GLY A 354 15.74 -2.53 0.19
CA GLY A 354 16.56 -2.06 -0.94
C GLY A 354 17.85 -2.85 -1.15
N ASP A 355 18.45 -3.36 -0.09
CA ASP A 355 19.63 -4.24 -0.15
C ASP A 355 19.32 -5.65 -0.70
N MET A 356 18.04 -6.00 -0.81
CA MET A 356 17.58 -7.28 -1.38
C MET A 356 17.17 -7.15 -2.85
N PHE A 357 17.11 -5.94 -3.39
CA PHE A 357 16.77 -5.69 -4.79
C PHE A 357 17.96 -6.00 -5.70
N GLY A 358 17.69 -6.52 -6.90
CA GLY A 358 18.72 -6.81 -7.89
C GLY A 358 19.44 -8.14 -7.75
N GLN A 359 19.04 -8.98 -6.79
CA GLN A 359 19.70 -10.25 -6.53
C GLN A 359 18.76 -11.43 -6.77
N GLY A 360 18.96 -12.13 -7.86
CA GLY A 360 18.30 -13.42 -8.14
C GLY A 360 18.72 -14.58 -7.22
N GLY A 361 19.48 -14.31 -6.18
CA GLY A 361 20.02 -15.25 -5.20
C GLY A 361 20.19 -14.62 -3.80
N MET A 362 20.58 -15.42 -2.81
CA MET A 362 20.87 -14.90 -1.46
C MET A 362 22.08 -13.96 -1.48
N PRO A 363 21.97 -12.71 -0.97
CA PRO A 363 23.11 -11.79 -0.89
C PRO A 363 24.20 -12.36 0.01
N THR A 364 25.45 -12.25 -0.43
CA THR A 364 26.62 -12.43 0.42
C THR A 364 26.71 -11.29 1.45
N GLU A 365 27.46 -11.47 2.55
CA GLU A 365 27.62 -10.41 3.57
C GLU A 365 28.20 -9.10 3.01
N GLN A 366 29.02 -9.16 1.97
CA GLN A 366 29.59 -8.00 1.30
C GLN A 366 28.58 -7.24 0.43
N GLU A 367 27.56 -7.91 -0.11
CA GLU A 367 26.49 -7.32 -0.92
C GLU A 367 25.41 -6.64 -0.09
N ARG A 368 25.31 -6.92 1.23
CA ARG A 368 24.35 -6.30 2.15
C ARG A 368 24.57 -4.79 2.36
N GLN A 369 25.70 -4.24 1.92
CA GLN A 369 25.98 -2.80 2.00
C GLN A 369 25.55 -1.99 0.78
N GLY A 370 24.99 -2.63 -0.26
CA GLY A 370 24.63 -2.01 -1.53
C GLY A 370 23.13 -2.02 -1.81
N GLY A 371 22.35 -1.08 -1.28
CA GLY A 371 20.97 -0.84 -1.73
C GLY A 371 20.88 -0.28 -3.15
N VAL A 372 19.66 -0.08 -3.66
CA VAL A 372 19.42 0.64 -4.93
C VAL A 372 20.22 1.93 -4.94
N LYS A 373 21.17 2.06 -5.86
CA LYS A 373 22.06 3.22 -5.93
C LYS A 373 21.76 4.03 -7.18
N ASN A 374 21.61 5.32 -6.98
CA ASN A 374 21.67 6.25 -8.09
C ASN A 374 23.11 6.26 -8.64
N MET A 375 23.33 5.56 -9.77
CA MET A 375 24.66 5.45 -10.35
C MET A 375 25.23 6.80 -10.77
N LEU A 376 24.38 7.70 -11.27
CA LEU A 376 24.83 9.02 -11.69
C LEU A 376 25.32 9.86 -10.51
N GLU A 377 24.74 9.71 -9.33
CA GLU A 377 25.17 10.40 -8.11
C GLU A 377 26.56 9.97 -7.65
N ASN A 378 26.88 8.67 -7.83
CA ASN A 378 28.19 8.12 -7.45
C ASN A 378 29.29 8.35 -8.49
N LEU A 379 29.00 8.98 -9.62
CA LEU A 379 29.99 9.41 -10.60
C LEU A 379 30.42 10.87 -10.30
N PRO A 380 31.63 11.31 -10.68
CA PRO A 380 32.03 12.70 -10.60
C PRO A 380 31.16 13.57 -11.53
N GLU A 381 31.21 14.89 -11.38
CA GLU A 381 30.47 15.83 -12.22
C GLU A 381 30.75 15.64 -13.71
N THR A 382 32.00 15.33 -14.03
CA THR A 382 32.44 14.96 -15.38
C THR A 382 33.10 13.58 -15.32
N PHE A 383 32.67 12.64 -16.17
CA PHE A 383 33.11 11.25 -16.14
C PHE A 383 33.24 10.64 -17.54
N SER A 384 34.04 9.58 -17.63
CA SER A 384 34.18 8.78 -18.85
C SER A 384 33.26 7.56 -18.85
N GLU A 385 33.04 6.96 -20.04
CA GLU A 385 32.36 5.69 -20.19
C GLU A 385 32.97 4.58 -19.33
N GLN A 386 34.31 4.52 -19.28
CA GLN A 386 35.04 3.53 -18.47
C GLN A 386 34.77 3.68 -16.96
N GLN A 387 34.60 4.90 -16.46
CA GLN A 387 34.22 5.12 -15.06
C GLN A 387 32.80 4.63 -14.76
N LEU A 388 31.87 4.80 -15.70
CA LEU A 388 30.54 4.23 -15.55
C LEU A 388 30.57 2.69 -15.62
N GLU A 389 31.35 2.08 -16.55
CA GLU A 389 31.55 0.64 -16.60
C GLU A 389 32.09 0.08 -15.29
N ALA A 390 33.14 0.70 -14.75
CA ALA A 390 33.73 0.30 -13.48
C ALA A 390 32.70 0.38 -12.33
N LEU A 391 31.89 1.45 -12.29
CA LEU A 391 30.84 1.61 -11.29
C LEU A 391 29.74 0.55 -11.48
N ARG A 392 29.31 0.24 -12.73
CA ARG A 392 28.33 -0.81 -13.00
C ARG A 392 28.81 -2.18 -12.50
N LEU A 393 30.06 -2.54 -12.81
CA LEU A 393 30.67 -3.77 -12.33
C LEU A 393 30.75 -3.81 -10.79
N SER A 394 31.09 -2.71 -10.14
CA SER A 394 31.18 -2.63 -8.66
C SER A 394 29.83 -2.84 -7.96
N VAL A 395 28.71 -2.58 -8.66
CA VAL A 395 27.33 -2.79 -8.13
C VAL A 395 26.67 -4.06 -8.68
N GLY A 396 27.46 -4.96 -9.31
CA GLY A 396 26.99 -6.26 -9.79
C GLY A 396 26.22 -6.22 -11.12
N LYS A 397 26.28 -5.11 -11.89
CA LYS A 397 25.67 -4.98 -13.21
C LYS A 397 26.69 -5.30 -14.32
N ASP A 398 26.22 -5.79 -15.46
CA ASP A 398 27.07 -6.03 -16.62
C ASP A 398 27.52 -4.70 -17.26
N LYS A 399 28.62 -4.77 -18.03
CA LYS A 399 29.13 -3.63 -18.79
C LYS A 399 28.34 -3.34 -20.06
N ASP A 400 27.62 -4.32 -20.60
CA ASP A 400 26.95 -4.22 -21.90
C ASP A 400 25.78 -3.19 -21.84
N GLY A 401 25.22 -2.96 -20.68
CA GLY A 401 24.21 -1.93 -20.42
C GLY A 401 24.74 -0.49 -20.43
N THR A 402 26.07 -0.25 -20.39
CA THR A 402 26.66 1.09 -20.29
C THR A 402 26.21 2.02 -21.42
N ASN A 403 26.27 1.56 -22.65
CA ASN A 403 25.86 2.36 -23.82
C ASN A 403 24.36 2.67 -23.82
N ARG A 404 23.52 1.72 -23.38
CA ARG A 404 22.08 1.95 -23.19
C ARG A 404 21.84 3.03 -22.16
N GLN A 405 22.50 2.94 -21.02
CA GLN A 405 22.40 3.89 -19.92
C GLN A 405 22.79 5.31 -20.34
N LEU A 406 23.95 5.46 -20.97
CA LEU A 406 24.44 6.76 -21.45
C LEU A 406 23.50 7.38 -22.50
N ARG A 407 22.94 6.55 -23.39
CA ARG A 407 21.94 7.01 -24.36
C ARG A 407 20.68 7.53 -23.65
N VAL A 408 20.18 6.81 -22.67
CA VAL A 408 19.01 7.20 -21.88
C VAL A 408 19.31 8.50 -21.14
N TRP A 409 20.42 8.61 -20.43
CA TRP A 409 20.80 9.83 -19.70
C TRP A 409 20.96 11.05 -20.62
N LYS A 410 21.49 10.86 -21.84
CA LYS A 410 21.55 11.95 -22.84
C LYS A 410 20.15 12.37 -23.30
N THR A 411 19.28 11.39 -23.62
CA THR A 411 17.90 11.67 -24.04
C THR A 411 17.10 12.39 -22.98
N ARG A 412 17.31 12.04 -21.71
CA ARG A 412 16.68 12.69 -20.55
C ARG A 412 17.36 14.00 -20.14
N ARG A 413 18.43 14.39 -20.80
CA ARG A 413 19.23 15.59 -20.48
C ARG A 413 19.84 15.58 -19.07
N PHE A 414 20.15 14.42 -18.52
CA PHE A 414 20.86 14.29 -17.27
C PHE A 414 22.35 14.52 -17.45
N VAL A 415 22.86 14.20 -18.62
CA VAL A 415 24.26 14.43 -19.02
C VAL A 415 24.35 15.00 -20.42
N THR A 416 25.40 15.80 -20.65
CA THR A 416 25.86 16.21 -21.98
C THR A 416 27.13 15.45 -22.33
N TYR A 417 27.38 15.21 -23.61
CA TYR A 417 28.60 14.56 -24.10
C TYR A 417 29.42 15.52 -24.94
N SER A 418 30.70 15.61 -24.66
CA SER A 418 31.66 16.37 -25.45
C SER A 418 32.46 15.43 -26.33
N ALA A 419 32.31 15.56 -27.65
CA ALA A 419 33.08 14.78 -28.61
C ALA A 419 34.60 15.13 -28.63
N GLN A 420 34.95 16.32 -28.17
CA GLN A 420 36.34 16.78 -28.09
C GLN A 420 37.11 16.11 -26.94
N THR A 421 36.46 15.89 -25.82
CA THR A 421 37.11 15.33 -24.61
C THR A 421 36.75 13.85 -24.42
N GLY A 422 35.70 13.34 -25.07
CA GLY A 422 35.16 11.99 -24.83
C GLY A 422 34.48 11.82 -23.49
N LEU A 423 34.14 12.93 -22.81
CA LEU A 423 33.59 12.91 -21.47
C LEU A 423 32.11 13.30 -21.45
N TYR A 424 31.43 12.79 -20.42
CA TYR A 424 30.04 13.13 -20.06
C TYR A 424 30.05 14.09 -18.88
N THR A 425 29.23 15.15 -18.91
CA THR A 425 29.10 16.14 -17.83
C THR A 425 27.64 16.17 -17.35
N LYS A 426 27.43 16.09 -16.04
CA LYS A 426 26.11 16.22 -15.43
C LYS A 426 25.53 17.61 -15.73
N THR A 427 24.24 17.66 -16.07
CA THR A 427 23.56 18.93 -16.39
C THR A 427 23.07 19.65 -15.14
N GLU A 428 22.80 20.94 -15.25
CA GLU A 428 22.12 21.69 -14.19
C GLU A 428 20.74 21.12 -13.86
N GLU A 429 20.02 20.59 -14.87
CA GLU A 429 18.73 19.96 -14.70
C GLU A 429 18.80 18.74 -13.78
N TYR A 430 19.89 17.98 -13.85
CA TYR A 430 20.19 16.89 -12.94
C TYR A 430 20.63 17.40 -11.56
N LEU A 431 21.54 18.38 -11.49
CA LEU A 431 22.13 18.88 -10.24
C LEU A 431 21.14 19.66 -9.36
N THR A 432 20.11 20.29 -9.97
CA THR A 432 19.15 21.15 -9.25
C THR A 432 17.90 20.46 -8.75
N GLY A 433 17.69 19.19 -9.04
CA GLY A 433 16.54 18.50 -8.48
C GLY A 433 16.16 17.16 -9.08
N MET A 434 16.07 16.20 -8.25
CA MET A 434 15.56 14.88 -8.50
C MET A 434 14.30 14.57 -7.73
N PRO A 435 13.27 14.06 -8.42
CA PRO A 435 12.95 14.22 -9.84
C PRO A 435 12.67 15.69 -10.13
N ALA A 436 12.97 16.16 -11.35
CA ALA A 436 12.85 17.57 -11.72
C ALA A 436 11.56 18.16 -11.18
N SER A 437 11.66 18.86 -10.06
CA SER A 437 10.52 19.46 -9.40
C SER A 437 9.88 20.42 -10.37
N ARG A 438 8.57 20.48 -10.33
CA ARG A 438 7.74 21.50 -10.93
C ARG A 438 8.33 22.90 -10.65
N LYS A 439 9.36 23.32 -11.40
CA LYS A 439 9.64 24.74 -11.52
C LYS A 439 8.36 25.34 -12.09
N SER A 440 7.74 26.18 -11.29
CA SER A 440 6.55 26.95 -11.57
C SER A 440 6.42 27.25 -13.07
N ARG A 441 5.44 26.64 -13.75
CA ARG A 441 4.92 27.23 -14.97
C ARG A 441 4.40 28.59 -14.53
N LYS A 442 5.04 29.66 -15.00
CA LYS A 442 4.46 31.01 -14.93
C LYS A 442 3.00 30.90 -15.38
N PRO A 443 2.06 31.52 -14.68
CA PRO A 443 0.69 31.57 -15.18
C PRO A 443 0.75 32.18 -16.59
N CYS A 444 0.16 31.51 -17.59
CA CYS A 444 -0.14 32.14 -18.85
C CYS A 444 -0.91 33.41 -18.53
N SER A 445 -0.33 34.56 -18.85
CA SER A 445 -1.03 35.81 -18.93
C SER A 445 -2.17 35.61 -19.93
N SER A 446 -3.39 35.72 -19.47
CA SER A 446 -4.56 35.94 -20.31
C SER A 446 -4.39 37.27 -21.02
N ASP A 447 -4.24 37.23 -22.31
CA ASP A 447 -4.70 38.22 -23.24
C ASP A 447 -5.80 37.62 -24.10
#